data_b0696fb0c5744b03e2eea96a646d098f
#
_entry.id   b0696fb0c5744b03e2eea96a646d098f
#
_cell.length_a   1.000
_cell.length_b   1.000
_cell.length_c   1.000
_cell.angle_alpha   90.00
_cell.angle_beta   90.00
_cell.angle_gamma   90.00
#
_symmetry.space_group_name_H-M   'P 1'
#
loop_
_entity.id
_entity.type
_entity.pdbx_description
1 polymer ?
#
loop_
_entity_poly.entity_id
_entity_poly.type
_entity_poly.pdbx_seq_one_letter_code
_entity_poly.pdbx_strand_id
1 'polypeptide(L)'
;MKRVLAINSSPKRGKSNTSLILNPFLDGIKEAGADVELFYTRDLEIKPCTGEFNCWVKHPGECYQQDDMKQLYPKLEEADILVFATPVYVDGITGSLKNLVDRMIPLIKPIIEVREGHCRHPPRKRVRKGQLVLVSNCGFWELDNFDPVVLHMKALCRNMSRIFTGALLRPHGSALKTMMKMGQPVDDVFKAANEAGHQLIDDSKMSPETLITISRELLPLEMYLQGVNREFRQALNALTIK
;
A
#
# COMPACT_ATOMS: atom_id res chain seq x y z
N MET A 1 3.98 -18.06 13.95
CA MET A 1 2.91 -17.24 13.31
C MET A 1 3.58 -16.03 12.69
N LYS A 2 3.36 -15.74 11.37
CA LYS A 2 3.90 -14.55 10.70
C LYS A 2 3.17 -13.30 11.21
N ARG A 3 3.91 -12.21 11.44
CA ARG A 3 3.36 -10.90 11.83
C ARG A 3 3.23 -10.02 10.62
N VAL A 4 2.04 -9.55 10.34
CA VAL A 4 1.71 -8.70 9.19
C VAL A 4 1.28 -7.33 9.67
N LEU A 5 2.00 -6.30 9.27
CA LEU A 5 1.65 -4.90 9.53
C LEU A 5 1.10 -4.28 8.25
N ALA A 6 -0.18 -3.97 8.25
CA ALA A 6 -0.87 -3.31 7.15
C ALA A 6 -1.08 -1.83 7.46
N ILE A 7 -0.70 -0.95 6.52
CA ILE A 7 -0.89 0.49 6.60
C ILE A 7 -1.76 0.93 5.41
N ASN A 8 -2.99 1.36 5.70
CA ASN A 8 -3.89 1.91 4.68
C ASN A 8 -3.87 3.44 4.74
N SER A 9 -3.42 4.04 3.67
CA SER A 9 -3.27 5.50 3.55
C SER A 9 -4.41 6.17 2.78
N SER A 10 -5.47 5.44 2.46
CA SER A 10 -6.62 6.05 1.82
C SER A 10 -7.37 7.00 2.79
N PRO A 11 -7.65 8.25 2.39
CA PRO A 11 -8.37 9.21 3.24
C PRO A 11 -9.79 8.74 3.62
N LYS A 12 -10.37 7.81 2.85
CA LYS A 12 -11.73 7.27 3.10
C LYS A 12 -11.73 6.03 3.99
N ARG A 13 -10.58 5.64 4.55
CA ARG A 13 -10.41 4.46 5.43
C ARG A 13 -11.06 3.20 4.84
N GLY A 14 -11.72 2.40 5.65
CA GLY A 14 -12.41 1.15 5.27
C GLY A 14 -13.51 1.30 4.20
N LYS A 15 -13.98 2.51 3.93
CA LYS A 15 -14.98 2.80 2.88
C LYS A 15 -14.36 3.16 1.53
N SER A 16 -13.04 3.03 1.40
CA SER A 16 -12.29 3.39 0.19
C SER A 16 -12.30 2.27 -0.87
N ASN A 17 -12.02 2.66 -2.12
CA ASN A 17 -11.79 1.67 -3.17
C ASN A 17 -10.55 0.81 -2.89
N THR A 18 -9.52 1.38 -2.24
CA THR A 18 -8.35 0.63 -1.78
C THR A 18 -8.75 -0.51 -0.83
N SER A 19 -9.67 -0.23 0.11
CA SER A 19 -10.13 -1.23 1.09
C SER A 19 -10.96 -2.35 0.46
N LEU A 20 -11.59 -2.14 -0.69
CA LEU A 20 -12.30 -3.21 -1.40
C LEU A 20 -11.37 -4.36 -1.80
N ILE A 21 -10.11 -4.08 -2.07
CA ILE A 21 -9.09 -5.09 -2.39
C ILE A 21 -8.31 -5.49 -1.13
N LEU A 22 -7.99 -4.52 -0.27
CA LEU A 22 -7.20 -4.78 0.93
C LEU A 22 -7.90 -5.73 1.90
N ASN A 23 -9.20 -5.53 2.15
CA ASN A 23 -9.91 -6.30 3.17
C ASN A 23 -9.94 -7.81 2.84
N PRO A 24 -10.41 -8.26 1.66
CA PRO A 24 -10.37 -9.69 1.35
C PRO A 24 -8.94 -10.26 1.33
N PHE A 25 -7.94 -9.47 0.92
CA PHE A 25 -6.55 -9.88 0.99
C PHE A 25 -6.09 -10.11 2.44
N LEU A 26 -6.42 -9.21 3.36
CA LEU A 26 -6.08 -9.38 4.78
C LEU A 26 -6.87 -10.50 5.43
N ASP A 27 -8.09 -10.76 4.97
CA ASP A 27 -8.89 -11.88 5.48
C ASP A 27 -8.24 -13.21 5.07
N GLY A 28 -7.81 -13.38 3.81
CA GLY A 28 -7.05 -14.55 3.38
C GLY A 28 -5.73 -14.75 4.15
N ILE A 29 -5.03 -13.66 4.48
CA ILE A 29 -3.83 -13.70 5.32
C ILE A 29 -4.14 -14.23 6.73
N LYS A 30 -5.24 -13.78 7.35
CA LYS A 30 -5.69 -14.26 8.68
C LYS A 30 -6.14 -15.71 8.64
N GLU A 31 -6.93 -16.08 7.63
CA GLU A 31 -7.42 -17.45 7.40
C GLU A 31 -6.26 -18.43 7.24
N ALA A 32 -5.16 -17.99 6.62
CA ALA A 32 -3.89 -18.75 6.54
C ALA A 32 -3.05 -18.71 7.84
N GLY A 33 -3.59 -18.19 8.94
CA GLY A 33 -2.99 -18.27 10.28
C GLY A 33 -1.93 -17.22 10.62
N ALA A 34 -1.86 -16.10 9.91
CA ALA A 34 -0.99 -14.99 10.27
C ALA A 34 -1.68 -13.98 11.21
N ASP A 35 -0.89 -13.30 12.03
CA ASP A 35 -1.33 -12.19 12.88
C ASP A 35 -1.29 -10.87 12.09
N VAL A 36 -2.41 -10.16 12.02
CA VAL A 36 -2.58 -8.98 11.18
C VAL A 36 -2.98 -7.77 12.02
N GLU A 37 -2.13 -6.74 12.02
CA GLU A 37 -2.48 -5.42 12.52
C GLU A 37 -2.71 -4.45 11.35
N LEU A 38 -3.82 -3.71 11.39
CA LEU A 38 -4.16 -2.71 10.37
C LEU A 38 -4.23 -1.31 10.97
N PHE A 39 -3.47 -0.38 10.41
CA PHE A 39 -3.51 1.04 10.74
C PHE A 39 -3.97 1.87 9.55
N TYR A 40 -4.69 2.94 9.83
CA TYR A 40 -5.05 3.96 8.83
C TYR A 40 -4.26 5.22 9.10
N THR A 41 -3.52 5.71 8.10
CA THR A 41 -2.71 6.94 8.28
C THR A 41 -3.54 8.16 8.67
N ARG A 42 -4.83 8.15 8.32
CA ARG A 42 -5.76 9.23 8.71
C ARG A 42 -6.04 9.28 10.22
N ASP A 43 -5.84 8.18 10.92
CA ASP A 43 -6.09 8.07 12.36
C ASP A 43 -4.81 8.31 13.19
N LEU A 44 -3.71 8.59 12.50
CA LEU A 44 -2.39 8.77 13.07
C LEU A 44 -1.91 10.21 12.84
N GLU A 45 -1.35 10.81 13.86
CA GLU A 45 -0.59 12.04 13.74
C GLU A 45 0.86 11.69 13.42
N ILE A 46 1.26 11.84 12.13
CA ILE A 46 2.63 11.62 11.67
C ILE A 46 3.14 12.91 11.05
N LYS A 47 4.00 13.61 11.79
CA LYS A 47 4.64 14.84 11.32
C LYS A 47 5.68 14.54 10.24
N PRO A 48 5.88 15.43 9.25
CA PRO A 48 6.94 15.28 8.26
C PRO A 48 8.32 15.15 8.90
N CYS A 49 9.23 14.39 8.26
CA CYS A 49 10.62 14.35 8.67
C CYS A 49 11.27 15.71 8.47
N THR A 50 11.98 16.21 9.46
CA THR A 50 12.69 17.51 9.42
C THR A 50 14.12 17.40 8.86
N GLY A 51 14.61 16.17 8.63
CA GLY A 51 15.92 15.93 8.01
C GLY A 51 17.12 16.28 8.88
N GLU A 52 16.97 16.40 10.21
CA GLU A 52 18.07 16.77 11.13
C GLU A 52 18.98 15.61 11.51
N PHE A 53 18.60 14.38 11.19
CA PHE A 53 19.35 13.13 11.36
C PHE A 53 19.84 12.83 12.78
N ASN A 54 19.29 13.43 13.82
CA ASN A 54 19.61 13.06 15.22
C ASN A 54 19.30 11.60 15.52
N CYS A 55 18.33 11.00 14.82
CA CYS A 55 18.02 9.57 14.87
C CYS A 55 19.16 8.66 14.38
N TRP A 56 20.18 9.21 13.77
CA TRP A 56 21.41 8.51 13.38
C TRP A 56 22.57 8.78 14.32
N VAL A 57 22.71 10.01 14.80
CA VAL A 57 23.93 10.52 15.45
C VAL A 57 23.76 10.63 16.96
N LYS A 58 22.75 11.37 17.45
CA LYS A 58 22.56 11.64 18.88
C LYS A 58 21.77 10.55 19.58
N HIS A 59 20.71 10.08 18.95
CA HIS A 59 19.80 9.06 19.49
C HIS A 59 19.62 7.92 18.48
N PRO A 60 20.64 7.07 18.28
CA PRO A 60 20.65 6.10 17.20
C PRO A 60 19.44 5.15 17.21
N GLY A 61 18.57 5.30 16.23
CA GLY A 61 17.35 4.49 16.07
C GLY A 61 16.11 5.07 16.72
N GLU A 62 16.18 6.28 17.25
CA GLU A 62 15.05 6.96 17.89
C GLU A 62 14.82 8.32 17.22
N CYS A 63 13.57 8.60 16.82
CA CYS A 63 13.19 9.92 16.35
C CYS A 63 12.83 10.82 17.51
N TYR A 64 13.30 12.07 17.49
CA TYR A 64 13.00 13.05 18.54
C TYR A 64 11.54 13.52 18.53
N GLN A 65 10.87 13.41 17.39
CA GLN A 65 9.48 13.85 17.26
C GLN A 65 8.55 12.96 18.08
N GLN A 66 7.72 13.59 18.89
CA GLN A 66 6.71 12.92 19.72
C GLN A 66 5.39 12.91 18.92
N ASP A 67 5.13 11.80 18.24
CA ASP A 67 3.93 11.55 17.47
C ASP A 67 3.66 10.03 17.36
N ASP A 68 2.66 9.63 16.59
CA ASP A 68 2.23 8.24 16.50
C ASP A 68 3.25 7.30 15.83
N MET A 69 4.31 7.82 15.21
CA MET A 69 5.42 6.96 14.77
C MET A 69 6.03 6.17 15.93
N LYS A 70 5.96 6.68 17.18
CA LYS A 70 6.50 5.99 18.35
C LYS A 70 5.86 4.61 18.54
N GLN A 71 4.56 4.47 18.34
CA GLN A 71 3.88 3.17 18.43
C GLN A 71 4.11 2.29 17.20
N LEU A 72 4.45 2.87 16.04
CA LEU A 72 4.67 2.12 14.81
C LEU A 72 6.10 1.55 14.70
N TYR A 73 7.13 2.19 15.27
CA TYR A 73 8.50 1.70 15.14
C TYR A 73 8.67 0.24 15.57
N PRO A 74 8.23 -0.20 16.77
CA PRO A 74 8.35 -1.60 17.18
C PRO A 74 7.66 -2.55 16.18
N LYS A 75 6.49 -2.17 15.68
CA LYS A 75 5.72 -2.97 14.72
C LYS A 75 6.41 -3.06 13.35
N LEU A 76 6.98 -1.95 12.87
CA LEU A 76 7.78 -1.91 11.64
C LEU A 76 9.06 -2.77 11.74
N GLU A 77 9.66 -2.80 12.93
CA GLU A 77 10.85 -3.60 13.22
C GLU A 77 10.56 -5.10 13.25
N GLU A 78 9.41 -5.49 13.82
CA GLU A 78 9.03 -6.88 14.05
C GLU A 78 8.22 -7.51 12.92
N ALA A 79 7.68 -6.72 11.98
CA ALA A 79 6.86 -7.22 10.91
C ALA A 79 7.64 -8.15 9.97
N ASP A 80 7.13 -9.37 9.80
CA ASP A 80 7.60 -10.30 8.76
C ASP A 80 7.13 -9.83 7.37
N ILE A 81 5.91 -9.25 7.31
CA ILE A 81 5.32 -8.72 6.08
C ILE A 81 4.78 -7.32 6.34
N LEU A 82 5.16 -6.37 5.51
CA LEU A 82 4.54 -5.05 5.41
C LEU A 82 3.55 -5.03 4.24
N VAL A 83 2.34 -4.56 4.48
CA VAL A 83 1.34 -4.31 3.46
C VAL A 83 1.08 -2.81 3.39
N PHE A 84 1.51 -2.16 2.32
CA PHE A 84 1.20 -0.75 2.09
C PHE A 84 0.02 -0.64 1.13
N ALA A 85 -1.08 -0.07 1.61
CA ALA A 85 -2.30 0.13 0.85
C ALA A 85 -2.51 1.62 0.61
N THR A 86 -2.54 2.02 -0.67
CA THR A 86 -2.60 3.43 -1.09
C THR A 86 -3.37 3.59 -2.39
N PRO A 87 -4.25 4.60 -2.53
CA PRO A 87 -4.65 5.02 -3.87
C PRO A 87 -3.47 5.70 -4.58
N VAL A 88 -3.48 5.67 -5.90
CA VAL A 88 -2.57 6.52 -6.70
C VAL A 88 -3.08 7.95 -6.66
N TYR A 89 -2.26 8.88 -6.17
CA TYR A 89 -2.50 10.32 -6.16
C TYR A 89 -1.34 11.03 -6.85
N VAL A 90 -1.64 11.70 -7.98
CA VAL A 90 -0.62 12.40 -8.78
C VAL A 90 0.57 11.46 -9.04
N ASP A 91 0.28 10.30 -9.63
CA ASP A 91 1.21 9.22 -10.02
C ASP A 91 2.05 8.61 -8.89
N GLY A 92 1.74 8.94 -7.64
CA GLY A 92 2.48 8.51 -6.46
C GLY A 92 1.62 7.91 -5.35
N ILE A 93 2.29 7.53 -4.26
CA ILE A 93 1.62 7.20 -3.00
C ILE A 93 1.04 8.48 -2.37
N THR A 94 0.06 8.34 -1.50
CA THR A 94 -0.49 9.49 -0.76
C THR A 94 0.58 10.18 0.10
N GLY A 95 0.45 11.49 0.29
CA GLY A 95 1.35 12.28 1.14
C GLY A 95 1.45 11.74 2.56
N SER A 96 0.34 11.22 3.13
CA SER A 96 0.35 10.64 4.47
C SER A 96 1.17 9.34 4.57
N LEU A 97 1.15 8.50 3.52
CA LEU A 97 2.03 7.33 3.46
C LEU A 97 3.49 7.75 3.23
N LYS A 98 3.72 8.79 2.41
CA LYS A 98 5.07 9.31 2.18
C LYS A 98 5.69 9.85 3.46
N ASN A 99 4.93 10.59 4.28
CA ASN A 99 5.38 11.04 5.60
C ASN A 99 5.81 9.86 6.48
N LEU A 100 5.01 8.78 6.55
CA LEU A 100 5.37 7.58 7.29
C LEU A 100 6.66 6.96 6.76
N VAL A 101 6.79 6.81 5.43
CA VAL A 101 7.98 6.23 4.79
C VAL A 101 9.23 7.07 5.07
N ASP A 102 9.15 8.40 4.99
CA ASP A 102 10.27 9.29 5.33
C ASP A 102 10.69 9.18 6.80
N ARG A 103 9.75 8.88 7.68
CA ARG A 103 9.99 8.65 9.09
C ARG A 103 10.52 7.24 9.42
N MET A 104 10.76 6.37 8.42
CA MET A 104 11.41 5.07 8.62
C MET A 104 12.94 5.16 8.71
N ILE A 105 13.56 6.32 8.52
CA ILE A 105 15.02 6.54 8.61
C ILE A 105 15.64 5.99 9.90
N PRO A 106 15.02 6.08 11.10
CA PRO A 106 15.57 5.48 12.32
C PRO A 106 15.81 3.98 12.26
N LEU A 107 15.15 3.26 11.34
CA LEU A 107 15.27 1.81 11.18
C LEU A 107 16.58 1.37 10.49
N ILE A 108 17.30 2.30 9.86
CA ILE A 108 18.57 2.05 9.17
C ILE A 108 19.72 2.77 9.87
N LYS A 109 20.96 2.35 9.57
CA LYS A 109 22.17 2.94 10.14
C LYS A 109 22.74 4.03 9.22
N PRO A 110 23.51 5.00 9.75
CA PRO A 110 24.14 6.05 8.95
C PRO A 110 25.31 5.54 8.08
N ILE A 111 25.86 4.37 8.39
CA ILE A 111 26.99 3.81 7.66
C ILE A 111 26.52 3.35 6.28
N ILE A 112 27.34 3.57 5.27
CA ILE A 112 27.09 3.15 3.90
C ILE A 112 27.85 1.87 3.62
N GLU A 113 27.20 0.91 3.00
CA GLU A 113 27.76 -0.33 2.45
C GLU A 113 27.41 -0.46 0.98
N VAL A 114 28.21 -1.20 0.22
CA VAL A 114 27.85 -1.59 -1.14
C VAL A 114 27.08 -2.90 -1.09
N ARG A 115 25.84 -2.88 -1.62
CA ARG A 115 24.99 -4.05 -1.72
C ARG A 115 24.39 -4.13 -3.12
N GLU A 116 24.60 -5.25 -3.80
CA GLU A 116 24.16 -5.45 -5.20
C GLU A 116 24.62 -4.32 -6.13
N GLY A 117 25.88 -3.89 -5.99
CA GLY A 117 26.50 -2.83 -6.80
C GLY A 117 26.05 -1.40 -6.47
N HIS A 118 25.27 -1.19 -5.40
CA HIS A 118 24.74 0.12 -5.03
C HIS A 118 25.07 0.49 -3.58
N CYS A 119 25.32 1.77 -3.32
CA CYS A 119 25.41 2.31 -1.98
C CYS A 119 24.07 2.20 -1.25
N ARG A 120 24.09 1.65 -0.05
CA ARG A 120 22.90 1.44 0.79
C ARG A 120 23.24 1.63 2.26
N HIS A 121 22.23 2.04 3.03
CA HIS A 121 22.31 2.01 4.49
C HIS A 121 21.84 0.65 5.01
N PRO A 122 22.63 -0.07 5.83
CA PRO A 122 22.18 -1.34 6.39
C PRO A 122 21.07 -1.13 7.42
N PRO A 123 20.09 -2.04 7.50
CA PRO A 123 19.09 -2.00 8.56
C PRO A 123 19.73 -2.21 9.94
N ARG A 124 19.07 -1.72 11.00
CA ARG A 124 19.49 -2.03 12.37
C ARG A 124 19.23 -3.50 12.67
N LYS A 125 20.01 -4.08 13.59
CA LYS A 125 19.93 -5.52 13.93
C LYS A 125 18.54 -5.97 14.38
N ARG A 126 17.75 -5.07 15.02
CA ARG A 126 16.40 -5.36 15.49
C ARG A 126 15.34 -5.36 14.37
N VAL A 127 15.67 -4.81 13.21
CA VAL A 127 14.74 -4.76 12.07
C VAL A 127 14.76 -6.09 11.35
N ARG A 128 13.62 -6.76 11.31
CA ARG A 128 13.48 -8.03 10.56
C ARG A 128 13.61 -7.79 9.06
N LYS A 129 14.35 -8.68 8.41
CA LYS A 129 14.28 -8.85 6.97
C LYS A 129 12.98 -9.55 6.65
N GLY A 130 12.18 -8.96 5.79
CA GLY A 130 10.85 -9.50 5.49
C GLY A 130 10.38 -9.06 4.11
N GLN A 131 9.10 -9.24 3.89
CA GLN A 131 8.44 -8.96 2.63
C GLN A 131 7.71 -7.62 2.67
N LEU A 132 7.45 -7.04 1.49
CA LEU A 132 6.52 -5.93 1.30
C LEU A 132 5.60 -6.23 0.14
N VAL A 133 4.30 -6.03 0.36
CA VAL A 133 3.25 -6.10 -0.65
C VAL A 133 2.60 -4.72 -0.79
N LEU A 134 2.36 -4.32 -2.03
CA LEU A 134 1.58 -3.13 -2.34
C LEU A 134 0.13 -3.53 -2.65
N VAL A 135 -0.83 -2.81 -2.07
CA VAL A 135 -2.24 -2.84 -2.50
C VAL A 135 -2.59 -1.45 -3.00
N SER A 136 -2.96 -1.33 -4.27
CA SER A 136 -3.21 0.00 -4.83
C SER A 136 -4.41 0.01 -5.77
N ASN A 137 -5.05 1.17 -5.85
CA ASN A 137 -6.08 1.45 -6.84
C ASN A 137 -5.87 2.84 -7.45
N CYS A 138 -6.25 3.00 -8.70
CA CYS A 138 -6.27 4.29 -9.38
C CYS A 138 -7.64 4.58 -9.98
N GLY A 139 -7.84 5.85 -10.37
CA GLY A 139 -9.03 6.31 -11.07
C GLY A 139 -8.94 6.08 -12.58
N PHE A 140 -7.77 5.84 -13.13
CA PHE A 140 -7.60 5.63 -14.57
C PHE A 140 -7.79 4.18 -14.95
N TRP A 141 -8.04 3.93 -16.23
CA TRP A 141 -8.42 2.62 -16.75
C TRP A 141 -7.19 1.72 -16.98
N GLU A 142 -6.06 2.28 -17.37
CA GLU A 142 -4.85 1.57 -17.76
C GLU A 142 -4.05 1.09 -16.52
N LEU A 143 -3.43 -0.07 -16.69
CA LEU A 143 -2.65 -0.71 -15.61
C LEU A 143 -1.29 -0.03 -15.38
N ASP A 144 -0.68 0.54 -16.40
CA ASP A 144 0.63 1.20 -16.36
C ASP A 144 0.65 2.48 -15.51
N ASN A 145 -0.52 3.03 -15.17
CA ASN A 145 -0.64 4.12 -14.19
C ASN A 145 -0.07 3.75 -12.79
N PHE A 146 0.16 2.48 -12.53
CA PHE A 146 0.78 2.03 -11.29
C PHE A 146 2.32 1.94 -11.35
N ASP A 147 2.94 2.05 -12.52
CA ASP A 147 4.38 1.86 -12.69
C ASP A 147 5.22 2.74 -11.75
N PRO A 148 4.96 4.05 -11.60
CA PRO A 148 5.72 4.90 -10.69
C PRO A 148 5.64 4.44 -9.23
N VAL A 149 4.44 4.03 -8.77
CA VAL A 149 4.23 3.56 -7.39
C VAL A 149 4.90 2.21 -7.17
N VAL A 150 4.80 1.29 -8.12
CA VAL A 150 5.46 -0.02 -8.05
C VAL A 150 6.99 0.14 -8.05
N LEU A 151 7.53 1.02 -8.90
CA LEU A 151 8.97 1.32 -8.94
C LEU A 151 9.44 1.91 -7.61
N HIS A 152 8.67 2.84 -7.02
CA HIS A 152 8.95 3.40 -5.71
C HIS A 152 9.00 2.32 -4.61
N MET A 153 8.03 1.41 -4.57
CA MET A 153 8.01 0.32 -3.58
C MET A 153 9.18 -0.65 -3.76
N LYS A 154 9.54 -0.98 -5.00
CA LYS A 154 10.74 -1.78 -5.31
C LYS A 154 12.02 -1.10 -4.83
N ALA A 155 12.15 0.21 -5.04
CA ALA A 155 13.29 1.00 -4.56
C ALA A 155 13.36 1.05 -3.04
N LEU A 156 12.21 1.28 -2.37
CA LEU A 156 12.10 1.26 -0.92
C LEU A 156 12.54 -0.10 -0.35
N CYS A 157 12.05 -1.20 -0.93
CA CYS A 157 12.42 -2.55 -0.49
C CYS A 157 13.93 -2.78 -0.55
N ARG A 158 14.58 -2.39 -1.65
CA ARG A 158 16.05 -2.50 -1.80
C ARG A 158 16.78 -1.72 -0.71
N ASN A 159 16.31 -0.51 -0.38
CA ASN A 159 16.92 0.31 0.67
C ASN A 159 16.70 -0.28 2.07
N MET A 160 15.51 -0.80 2.35
CA MET A 160 15.13 -1.35 3.64
C MET A 160 15.52 -2.82 3.83
N SER A 161 16.22 -3.45 2.86
CA SER A 161 16.56 -4.89 2.86
C SER A 161 15.33 -5.80 3.01
N ARG A 162 14.24 -5.44 2.34
CA ARG A 162 13.02 -6.23 2.24
C ARG A 162 12.82 -6.75 0.81
N ILE A 163 12.06 -7.82 0.67
CA ILE A 163 11.70 -8.39 -0.62
C ILE A 163 10.37 -7.75 -1.07
N PHE A 164 10.34 -7.15 -2.25
CA PHE A 164 9.09 -6.77 -2.88
C PHE A 164 8.44 -8.02 -3.46
N THR A 165 7.37 -8.52 -2.83
CA THR A 165 6.74 -9.79 -3.19
C THR A 165 5.69 -9.64 -4.29
N GLY A 166 5.15 -8.42 -4.48
CA GLY A 166 4.18 -8.15 -5.53
C GLY A 166 3.21 -7.03 -5.19
N ALA A 167 2.25 -6.83 -6.08
CA ALA A 167 1.25 -5.79 -5.94
C ALA A 167 -0.14 -6.27 -6.38
N LEU A 168 -1.15 -6.02 -5.55
CA LEU A 168 -2.55 -6.13 -5.90
C LEU A 168 -2.99 -4.76 -6.46
N LEU A 169 -3.17 -4.68 -7.76
CA LEU A 169 -3.44 -3.43 -8.47
C LEU A 169 -4.87 -3.42 -9.01
N ARG A 170 -5.65 -2.39 -8.69
CA ARG A 170 -7.02 -2.24 -9.20
C ARG A 170 -7.17 -0.96 -10.01
N PRO A 171 -6.95 -1.01 -11.34
CA PRO A 171 -7.26 0.12 -12.22
C PRO A 171 -8.78 0.37 -12.24
N HIS A 172 -9.19 1.57 -12.68
CA HIS A 172 -10.60 2.00 -12.68
C HIS A 172 -11.38 1.58 -11.41
N GLY A 173 -10.75 1.79 -10.24
CA GLY A 173 -11.26 1.31 -8.94
C GLY A 173 -12.65 1.83 -8.55
N SER A 174 -13.08 2.98 -9.09
CA SER A 174 -14.44 3.50 -8.90
C SER A 174 -15.49 2.62 -9.57
N ALA A 175 -15.16 2.03 -10.72
CA ALA A 175 -16.06 1.12 -11.45
C ALA A 175 -16.38 -0.14 -10.63
N LEU A 176 -15.39 -0.71 -9.91
CA LEU A 176 -15.62 -1.90 -9.07
C LEU A 176 -16.75 -1.66 -8.08
N LYS A 177 -16.73 -0.52 -7.38
CA LYS A 177 -17.77 -0.18 -6.41
C LYS A 177 -19.15 0.04 -7.06
N THR A 178 -19.18 0.62 -8.24
CA THR A 178 -20.42 0.85 -9.01
C THR A 178 -20.98 -0.47 -9.48
N MET A 179 -20.16 -1.35 -10.04
CA MET A 179 -20.58 -2.66 -10.52
C MET A 179 -21.12 -3.55 -9.39
N MET A 180 -20.48 -3.55 -8.22
CA MET A 180 -20.99 -4.22 -7.02
C MET A 180 -22.42 -3.76 -6.69
N LYS A 181 -22.66 -2.42 -6.66
CA LYS A 181 -23.98 -1.86 -6.37
C LYS A 181 -25.04 -2.24 -7.40
N MET A 182 -24.63 -2.46 -8.64
CA MET A 182 -25.49 -2.87 -9.75
C MET A 182 -25.68 -4.39 -9.84
N GLY A 183 -25.12 -5.17 -8.92
CA GLY A 183 -25.18 -6.64 -8.94
C GLY A 183 -24.42 -7.28 -10.11
N GLN A 184 -23.45 -6.58 -10.68
CA GLN A 184 -22.62 -7.14 -11.75
C GLN A 184 -21.57 -8.13 -11.21
N PRO A 185 -21.17 -9.12 -12.01
CA PRO A 185 -20.25 -10.19 -11.55
C PRO A 185 -18.83 -9.64 -11.35
N VAL A 186 -18.45 -9.39 -10.10
CA VAL A 186 -17.13 -8.95 -9.66
C VAL A 186 -16.57 -9.77 -8.50
N ASP A 187 -17.26 -10.83 -8.10
CA ASP A 187 -16.87 -11.68 -6.97
C ASP A 187 -15.54 -12.38 -7.16
N ASP A 188 -15.17 -12.66 -8.40
CA ASP A 188 -13.87 -13.21 -8.76
C ASP A 188 -12.71 -12.32 -8.34
N VAL A 189 -12.85 -11.00 -8.43
CA VAL A 189 -11.84 -10.02 -7.99
C VAL A 189 -11.61 -10.14 -6.48
N PHE A 190 -12.68 -10.28 -5.70
CA PHE A 190 -12.57 -10.40 -4.24
C PHE A 190 -12.04 -11.77 -3.81
N LYS A 191 -12.48 -12.84 -4.49
CA LYS A 191 -11.94 -14.18 -4.27
C LYS A 191 -10.44 -14.25 -4.60
N ALA A 192 -10.03 -13.65 -5.71
CA ALA A 192 -8.61 -13.56 -6.06
C ALA A 192 -7.79 -12.74 -5.05
N ALA A 193 -8.36 -11.67 -4.49
CA ALA A 193 -7.67 -10.92 -3.44
C ALA A 193 -7.52 -11.73 -2.15
N ASN A 194 -8.53 -12.50 -1.74
CA ASN A 194 -8.45 -13.41 -0.60
C ASN A 194 -7.42 -14.53 -0.86
N GLU A 195 -7.49 -15.17 -2.02
CA GLU A 195 -6.54 -16.20 -2.46
C GLU A 195 -5.09 -15.69 -2.48
N ALA A 196 -4.85 -14.44 -2.92
CA ALA A 196 -3.53 -13.81 -2.84
C ALA A 196 -3.01 -13.74 -1.40
N GLY A 197 -3.90 -13.55 -0.43
CA GLY A 197 -3.57 -13.58 0.99
C GLY A 197 -3.10 -14.94 1.47
N HIS A 198 -3.81 -16.02 1.10
CA HIS A 198 -3.41 -17.41 1.37
C HIS A 198 -2.06 -17.72 0.74
N GLN A 199 -1.90 -17.50 -0.56
CA GLN A 199 -0.67 -17.75 -1.30
C GLN A 199 0.55 -17.01 -0.70
N LEU A 200 0.37 -15.78 -0.22
CA LEU A 200 1.45 -15.03 0.43
C LEU A 200 1.93 -15.70 1.72
N ILE A 201 1.03 -16.28 2.51
CA ILE A 201 1.39 -16.92 3.77
C ILE A 201 1.95 -18.32 3.53
N ASP A 202 1.32 -19.11 2.68
CA ASP A 202 1.66 -20.51 2.45
C ASP A 202 2.91 -20.64 1.57
N ASP A 203 2.95 -19.91 0.45
CA ASP A 203 3.99 -20.02 -0.58
C ASP A 203 5.03 -18.89 -0.55
N SER A 204 4.81 -17.85 0.27
CA SER A 204 5.62 -16.62 0.30
C SER A 204 5.64 -15.86 -1.04
N LYS A 205 4.68 -16.08 -1.92
CA LYS A 205 4.50 -15.45 -3.24
C LYS A 205 3.02 -15.45 -3.61
N MET A 206 2.64 -14.63 -4.56
CA MET A 206 1.31 -14.60 -5.16
C MET A 206 1.41 -15.00 -6.64
N SER A 207 0.47 -15.81 -7.14
CA SER A 207 0.53 -16.28 -8.53
C SER A 207 0.20 -15.16 -9.52
N PRO A 208 0.82 -15.16 -10.71
CA PRO A 208 0.47 -14.20 -11.75
C PRO A 208 -1.01 -14.22 -12.12
N GLU A 209 -1.63 -15.39 -12.19
CA GLU A 209 -3.04 -15.58 -12.54
C GLU A 209 -3.96 -14.90 -11.51
N THR A 210 -3.65 -15.04 -10.23
CA THR A 210 -4.38 -14.37 -9.14
C THR A 210 -4.27 -12.85 -9.28
N LEU A 211 -3.06 -12.33 -9.52
CA LEU A 211 -2.84 -10.90 -9.67
C LEU A 211 -3.50 -10.32 -10.93
N ILE A 212 -3.49 -11.07 -12.05
CA ILE A 212 -4.18 -10.68 -13.29
C ILE A 212 -5.70 -10.61 -13.06
N THR A 213 -6.28 -11.56 -12.33
CA THR A 213 -7.70 -11.55 -12.00
C THR A 213 -8.09 -10.31 -11.20
N ILE A 214 -7.25 -9.89 -10.24
CA ILE A 214 -7.48 -8.67 -9.44
C ILE A 214 -7.46 -7.42 -10.34
N SER A 215 -6.59 -7.37 -11.34
CA SER A 215 -6.41 -6.20 -12.21
C SER A 215 -7.23 -6.25 -13.50
N ARG A 216 -7.97 -7.33 -13.76
CA ARG A 216 -8.72 -7.49 -15.01
C ARG A 216 -9.64 -6.31 -15.33
N GLU A 217 -9.89 -6.10 -16.58
CA GLU A 217 -10.87 -5.11 -17.05
C GLU A 217 -12.27 -5.48 -16.54
N LEU A 218 -12.98 -4.49 -16.01
CA LEU A 218 -14.36 -4.66 -15.54
C LEU A 218 -15.39 -4.28 -16.59
N LEU A 219 -15.02 -3.35 -17.47
CA LEU A 219 -15.86 -2.83 -18.57
C LEU A 219 -14.95 -2.20 -19.63
N PRO A 220 -15.42 -2.08 -20.88
CA PRO A 220 -14.67 -1.41 -21.96
C PRO A 220 -14.34 0.05 -21.61
N LEU A 221 -13.18 0.54 -22.07
CA LEU A 221 -12.71 1.91 -21.86
C LEU A 221 -13.75 2.97 -22.17
N GLU A 222 -14.42 2.85 -23.33
CA GLU A 222 -15.44 3.83 -23.76
C GLU A 222 -16.59 3.94 -22.76
N MET A 223 -17.07 2.80 -22.26
CA MET A 223 -18.14 2.77 -21.25
C MET A 223 -17.67 3.41 -19.93
N TYR A 224 -16.41 3.14 -19.53
CA TYR A 224 -15.82 3.75 -18.37
C TYR A 224 -15.77 5.27 -18.49
N LEU A 225 -15.22 5.79 -19.60
CA LEU A 225 -15.11 7.23 -19.87
C LEU A 225 -16.49 7.92 -19.89
N GLN A 226 -17.46 7.32 -20.54
CA GLN A 226 -18.83 7.85 -20.58
C GLN A 226 -19.45 7.93 -19.17
N GLY A 227 -19.27 6.87 -18.36
CA GLY A 227 -19.79 6.82 -17.02
C GLY A 227 -19.18 7.88 -16.10
N VAL A 228 -17.86 7.93 -16.04
CA VAL A 228 -17.11 8.88 -15.18
C VAL A 228 -17.36 10.32 -15.58
N ASN A 229 -17.29 10.63 -16.90
CA ASN A 229 -17.52 11.99 -17.39
C ASN A 229 -18.96 12.45 -17.17
N ARG A 230 -19.94 11.56 -17.24
CA ARG A 230 -21.33 11.86 -16.92
C ARG A 230 -21.48 12.24 -15.45
N GLU A 231 -20.91 11.46 -14.53
CA GLU A 231 -20.95 11.76 -13.09
C GLU A 231 -20.34 13.12 -12.76
N PHE A 232 -19.16 13.42 -13.32
CA PHE A 232 -18.51 14.72 -13.09
C PHE A 232 -19.30 15.88 -13.71
N ARG A 233 -19.84 15.75 -14.93
CA ARG A 233 -20.67 16.79 -15.55
C ARG A 233 -21.94 17.06 -14.73
N GLN A 234 -22.59 16.04 -14.20
CA GLN A 234 -23.76 16.19 -13.34
C GLN A 234 -23.39 16.92 -12.04
N ALA A 235 -22.26 16.57 -11.42
CA ALA A 235 -21.78 17.24 -10.21
C ALA A 235 -21.44 18.73 -10.47
N LEU A 236 -20.78 19.05 -11.58
CA LEU A 236 -20.46 20.42 -11.98
C LEU A 236 -21.73 21.25 -12.24
N ASN A 237 -22.70 20.70 -12.97
CA ASN A 237 -23.96 21.37 -13.25
C ASN A 237 -24.75 21.69 -11.98
N ALA A 238 -24.74 20.76 -11.01
CA ALA A 238 -25.42 20.98 -9.70
C ALA A 238 -24.79 22.09 -8.87
N LEU A 239 -23.52 22.46 -9.10
CA LEU A 239 -22.86 23.60 -8.45
C LEU A 239 -23.17 24.95 -9.13
N THR A 240 -23.49 24.93 -10.43
CA THR A 240 -23.77 26.15 -11.21
C THR A 240 -25.21 26.68 -10.97
N ILE A 241 -26.08 25.84 -10.34
CA ILE A 241 -27.49 26.22 -10.05
C ILE A 241 -27.64 26.83 -8.64
N LYS A 242 -26.56 26.94 -7.88
CA LYS A 242 -26.50 27.62 -6.58
C LYS A 242 -25.86 29.00 -6.71
#